data_c85a5bb8078bbaaf69b3d60651471e0f
#
_entry.id   c85a5bb8078bbaaf69b3d60651471e0f
#
_cell.length_a   1.000
_cell.length_b   1.000
_cell.length_c   1.000
_cell.angle_alpha   90.00
_cell.angle_beta   90.00
_cell.angle_gamma   90.00
#
_symmetry.space_group_name_H-M   'P 1'
#
loop_
_entity.id
_entity.type
_entity.pdbx_description
1 polymer ?
#
loop_
_entity_poly.entity_id
_entity_poly.type
_entity_poly.pdbx_seq_one_letter_code
_entity_poly.pdbx_strand_id
1 'polypeptide(L)'
;MSIKDGWKGRFYEDFDIGDIYKHPLGRTVTKVDNIWFTLLTQNTASIHFDAHYASKTEFKKPLVDSTFTVALVTGQSVTDISQNVFANLGWEEIRLPNPVFEGDTIYSESKVLEKRESKSRKNVGIILVETSGYNQDGIVVITFKRRVMVYKKGMSPLSSRPEMKK
;
A
#
# COMPACT_ATOMS: atom_id res chain seq x y z
N MET A 1 -9.11 5.89 35.74
CA MET A 1 -8.72 5.28 34.43
C MET A 1 -8.86 6.35 33.37
N SER A 2 -7.86 6.53 32.51
CA SER A 2 -7.97 7.42 31.35
C SER A 2 -8.18 6.58 30.08
N ILE A 3 -9.18 6.96 29.28
CA ILE A 3 -9.39 6.38 27.95
C ILE A 3 -8.33 6.96 27.02
N LYS A 4 -7.65 6.11 26.28
CA LYS A 4 -6.67 6.52 25.27
C LYS A 4 -7.24 6.26 23.89
N ASP A 5 -7.17 7.26 23.02
CA ASP A 5 -7.50 7.11 21.62
C ASP A 5 -6.44 6.27 20.91
N GLY A 6 -6.88 5.43 19.97
CA GLY A 6 -6.00 4.76 19.02
C GLY A 6 -5.47 5.71 17.95
N TRP A 7 -4.55 5.20 17.11
CA TRP A 7 -4.06 5.92 15.96
C TRP A 7 -5.21 6.27 14.99
N LYS A 8 -5.31 7.55 14.61
CA LYS A 8 -6.39 8.06 13.75
C LYS A 8 -5.95 8.33 12.30
N GLY A 9 -4.69 8.06 11.99
CA GLY A 9 -4.09 8.41 10.70
C GLY A 9 -3.67 9.88 10.62
N ARG A 10 -3.03 10.22 9.49
CA ARG A 10 -2.59 11.58 9.18
C ARG A 10 -3.64 12.31 8.35
N PHE A 11 -3.73 13.61 8.57
CA PHE A 11 -4.50 14.54 7.76
C PHE A 11 -3.57 15.32 6.83
N TYR A 12 -4.13 16.06 5.91
CA TYR A 12 -3.36 16.81 4.90
C TYR A 12 -2.27 17.70 5.52
N GLU A 13 -2.56 18.36 6.65
CA GLU A 13 -1.63 19.25 7.33
C GLU A 13 -0.39 18.54 7.90
N ASP A 14 -0.51 17.25 8.18
CA ASP A 14 0.54 16.45 8.82
C ASP A 14 1.64 15.95 7.84
N PHE A 15 1.53 16.29 6.56
CA PHE A 15 2.51 15.94 5.55
C PHE A 15 3.39 17.14 5.19
N ASP A 16 4.70 16.93 5.10
CA ASP A 16 5.62 17.88 4.52
C ASP A 16 6.40 17.26 3.36
N ILE A 17 6.71 18.09 2.35
CA ILE A 17 7.48 17.62 1.18
C ILE A 17 8.86 17.19 1.64
N GLY A 18 9.26 15.98 1.25
CA GLY A 18 10.51 15.36 1.63
C GLY A 18 10.41 14.38 2.79
N ASP A 19 9.32 14.37 3.55
CA ASP A 19 9.09 13.39 4.61
C ASP A 19 9.12 11.96 4.08
N ILE A 20 9.73 11.06 4.86
CA ILE A 20 9.76 9.63 4.59
C ILE A 20 9.05 8.90 5.73
N TYR A 21 8.02 8.15 5.38
CA TYR A 21 7.24 7.30 6.29
C TYR A 21 7.63 5.85 6.09
N LYS A 22 8.32 5.24 7.06
CA LYS A 22 8.58 3.80 7.10
C LYS A 22 7.35 3.11 7.68
N HIS A 23 6.69 2.28 6.87
CA HIS A 23 5.46 1.62 7.28
C HIS A 23 5.76 0.52 8.29
N PRO A 24 4.97 0.40 9.39
CA PRO A 24 5.39 -0.35 10.56
C PRO A 24 5.36 -1.88 10.39
N LEU A 25 4.63 -2.40 9.41
CA LEU A 25 4.37 -3.84 9.30
C LEU A 25 5.03 -4.44 8.05
N GLY A 26 5.91 -5.41 8.26
CA GLY A 26 6.32 -6.36 7.23
C GLY A 26 5.25 -7.45 7.05
N ARG A 27 5.15 -8.00 5.82
CA ARG A 27 4.19 -9.06 5.50
C ARG A 27 4.88 -10.16 4.69
N THR A 28 4.95 -11.37 5.24
CA THR A 28 5.44 -12.54 4.50
C THR A 28 4.38 -13.02 3.52
N VAL A 29 4.76 -13.12 2.25
CA VAL A 29 3.90 -13.62 1.18
C VAL A 29 3.83 -15.13 1.25
N THR A 30 2.62 -15.67 1.24
CA THR A 30 2.38 -17.12 1.28
C THR A 30 1.85 -17.63 -0.06
N LYS A 31 1.95 -18.93 -0.29
CA LYS A 31 1.36 -19.59 -1.46
C LYS A 31 -0.15 -19.32 -1.57
N VAL A 32 -0.84 -19.26 -0.45
CA VAL A 32 -2.28 -19.01 -0.41
C VAL A 32 -2.60 -17.61 -0.94
N ASP A 33 -1.82 -16.62 -0.56
CA ASP A 33 -2.01 -15.24 -1.04
C ASP A 33 -1.98 -15.18 -2.57
N ASN A 34 -0.96 -15.81 -3.17
CA ASN A 34 -0.76 -15.78 -4.62
C ASN A 34 -1.90 -16.50 -5.37
N ILE A 35 -2.25 -17.71 -4.93
CA ILE A 35 -3.33 -18.49 -5.54
C ILE A 35 -4.69 -17.77 -5.42
N TRP A 36 -5.03 -17.28 -4.22
CA TRP A 36 -6.30 -16.60 -4.01
C TRP A 36 -6.39 -15.31 -4.82
N PHE A 37 -5.30 -14.57 -4.89
CA PHE A 37 -5.29 -13.32 -5.65
C PHE A 37 -5.48 -13.55 -7.15
N THR A 38 -4.82 -14.57 -7.73
CA THR A 38 -5.02 -14.95 -9.13
C THR A 38 -6.45 -15.37 -9.43
N LEU A 39 -7.09 -16.13 -8.51
CA LEU A 39 -8.48 -16.51 -8.63
C LEU A 39 -9.43 -15.30 -8.58
N LEU A 40 -9.21 -14.39 -7.63
CA LEU A 40 -10.03 -13.18 -7.46
C LEU A 40 -9.92 -12.23 -8.64
N THR A 41 -8.76 -12.16 -9.28
CA THR A 41 -8.47 -11.26 -10.41
C THR A 41 -8.65 -11.92 -11.78
N GLN A 42 -9.02 -13.21 -11.83
CA GLN A 42 -9.11 -14.00 -13.05
C GLN A 42 -7.78 -14.05 -13.84
N ASN A 43 -6.64 -13.96 -13.13
CA ASN A 43 -5.33 -14.11 -13.75
C ASN A 43 -5.08 -15.60 -14.04
N THR A 44 -5.02 -15.96 -15.32
CA THR A 44 -4.84 -17.34 -15.79
C THR A 44 -3.38 -17.70 -16.14
N ALA A 45 -2.42 -16.83 -15.83
CA ALA A 45 -1.02 -17.08 -16.13
C ALA A 45 -0.44 -18.17 -15.22
N SER A 46 -0.13 -19.33 -15.80
CA SER A 46 0.33 -20.53 -15.07
C SER A 46 1.57 -20.29 -14.19
N ILE A 47 2.38 -19.30 -14.52
CA ILE A 47 3.60 -18.94 -13.76
C ILE A 47 3.31 -18.64 -12.28
N HIS A 48 2.10 -18.24 -11.92
CA HIS A 48 1.73 -17.84 -10.57
C HIS A 48 1.20 -18.98 -9.69
N PHE A 49 0.68 -20.06 -10.28
CA PHE A 49 0.02 -21.11 -9.50
C PHE A 49 0.33 -22.56 -9.94
N ASP A 50 0.91 -22.77 -11.13
CA ASP A 50 1.33 -24.08 -11.61
C ASP A 50 2.83 -24.26 -11.34
N ALA A 51 3.14 -24.98 -10.25
CA ALA A 51 4.54 -25.20 -9.85
C ALA A 51 5.31 -26.07 -10.87
N HIS A 52 4.62 -26.97 -11.58
CA HIS A 52 5.26 -27.78 -12.61
C HIS A 52 5.65 -26.93 -13.81
N TYR A 53 4.77 -26.05 -14.26
CA TYR A 53 5.08 -25.06 -15.29
C TYR A 53 6.21 -24.12 -14.85
N ALA A 54 6.09 -23.53 -13.67
CA ALA A 54 7.03 -22.57 -13.13
C ALA A 54 8.46 -23.15 -12.99
N SER A 55 8.58 -24.45 -12.62
CA SER A 55 9.87 -25.14 -12.50
C SER A 55 10.66 -25.21 -13.81
N LYS A 56 9.99 -25.09 -14.95
CA LYS A 56 10.60 -25.09 -16.30
C LYS A 56 11.01 -23.70 -16.79
N THR A 57 10.56 -22.64 -16.08
CA THR A 57 10.94 -21.26 -16.41
C THR A 57 12.31 -20.90 -15.82
N GLU A 58 12.83 -19.75 -16.18
CA GLU A 58 14.07 -19.20 -15.60
C GLU A 58 13.96 -18.98 -14.07
N PHE A 59 12.75 -18.75 -13.55
CA PHE A 59 12.48 -18.51 -12.13
C PHE A 59 12.48 -19.80 -11.27
N LYS A 60 12.27 -20.96 -11.88
CA LYS A 60 12.27 -22.30 -11.24
C LYS A 60 11.21 -22.53 -10.16
N LYS A 61 10.39 -21.54 -9.84
CA LYS A 61 9.29 -21.57 -8.85
C LYS A 61 8.23 -20.54 -9.20
N PRO A 62 6.98 -20.66 -8.67
CA PRO A 62 5.94 -19.70 -8.94
C PRO A 62 6.32 -18.27 -8.54
N LEU A 63 6.08 -17.34 -9.45
CA LEU A 63 6.17 -15.91 -9.17
C LEU A 63 4.92 -15.44 -8.43
N VAL A 64 5.09 -14.50 -7.53
CA VAL A 64 3.96 -13.74 -6.96
C VAL A 64 3.39 -12.82 -8.05
N ASP A 65 2.06 -12.76 -8.12
CA ASP A 65 1.36 -11.86 -9.05
C ASP A 65 1.81 -10.42 -8.83
N SER A 66 2.16 -9.74 -9.93
CA SER A 66 2.65 -8.36 -9.89
C SER A 66 1.64 -7.40 -9.29
N THR A 67 0.35 -7.60 -9.58
CA THR A 67 -0.72 -6.75 -9.08
C THR A 67 -1.03 -7.03 -7.61
N PHE A 68 -0.78 -8.26 -7.11
CA PHE A 68 -0.75 -8.54 -5.68
C PHE A 68 0.33 -7.70 -4.98
N THR A 69 1.53 -7.64 -5.54
CA THR A 69 2.63 -6.84 -4.96
C THR A 69 2.25 -5.35 -4.89
N VAL A 70 1.63 -4.80 -5.95
CA VAL A 70 1.09 -3.42 -5.92
C VAL A 70 0.05 -3.26 -4.81
N ALA A 71 -0.90 -4.18 -4.71
CA ALA A 71 -1.97 -4.14 -3.71
C ALA A 71 -1.43 -4.23 -2.29
N LEU A 72 -0.49 -5.15 -2.03
CA LEU A 72 0.14 -5.34 -0.73
C LEU A 72 0.87 -4.08 -0.26
N VAL A 73 1.75 -3.53 -1.09
CA VAL A 73 2.56 -2.35 -0.74
C VAL A 73 1.68 -1.10 -0.61
N THR A 74 0.64 -0.99 -1.45
CA THR A 74 -0.39 0.05 -1.26
C THR A 74 -1.08 -0.10 0.10
N GLY A 75 -1.49 -1.32 0.45
CA GLY A 75 -2.12 -1.64 1.74
C GLY A 75 -1.25 -1.29 2.94
N GLN A 76 0.05 -1.62 2.91
CA GLN A 76 1.01 -1.27 3.96
C GLN A 76 1.10 0.25 4.18
N SER A 77 0.98 1.03 3.10
CA SER A 77 1.06 2.50 3.18
C SER A 77 -0.20 3.16 3.77
N VAL A 78 -1.32 2.44 3.93
CA VAL A 78 -2.61 3.03 4.34
C VAL A 78 -2.50 3.75 5.68
N THR A 79 -1.93 3.08 6.68
CA THR A 79 -1.84 3.61 8.05
C THR A 79 -1.20 4.99 8.11
N ASP A 80 -0.13 5.20 7.31
CA ASP A 80 0.64 6.44 7.35
C ASP A 80 0.21 7.47 6.31
N ILE A 81 -0.22 7.02 5.13
CA ILE A 81 -0.44 7.90 3.97
C ILE A 81 -1.93 8.14 3.72
N SER A 82 -2.76 7.11 3.80
CA SER A 82 -4.13 7.19 3.28
C SER A 82 -5.23 6.71 4.22
N GLN A 83 -4.98 6.65 5.54
CA GLN A 83 -6.01 6.31 6.52
C GLN A 83 -7.19 7.30 6.47
N ASN A 84 -6.92 8.58 6.29
CA ASN A 84 -7.92 9.64 6.13
C ASN A 84 -8.07 10.08 4.65
N VAL A 85 -8.04 9.11 3.74
CA VAL A 85 -8.19 9.38 2.31
C VAL A 85 -9.63 9.76 1.96
N PHE A 86 -9.78 10.77 1.10
CA PHE A 86 -11.03 11.06 0.39
C PHE A 86 -11.12 10.22 -0.89
N ALA A 87 -10.05 10.20 -1.68
CA ALA A 87 -9.97 9.44 -2.92
C ALA A 87 -8.52 9.14 -3.31
N ASN A 88 -8.31 7.98 -3.89
CA ASN A 88 -7.09 7.67 -4.62
C ASN A 88 -7.28 8.14 -6.07
N LEU A 89 -6.38 9.01 -6.56
CA LEU A 89 -6.50 9.60 -7.89
C LEU A 89 -5.77 8.81 -8.98
N GLY A 90 -4.82 7.95 -8.58
CA GLY A 90 -4.12 7.08 -9.51
C GLY A 90 -2.73 6.69 -9.06
N TRP A 91 -2.17 5.77 -9.82
CA TRP A 91 -0.76 5.35 -9.72
C TRP A 91 -0.04 5.76 -11.00
N GLU A 92 1.20 6.16 -10.85
CA GLU A 92 2.09 6.56 -11.93
C GLU A 92 3.43 5.82 -11.77
N GLU A 93 4.11 5.54 -12.87
CA GLU A 93 5.47 4.99 -12.88
C GLU A 93 5.63 3.71 -12.03
N ILE A 94 4.69 2.78 -12.15
CA ILE A 94 4.82 1.48 -11.48
C ILE A 94 5.95 0.69 -12.13
N ARG A 95 6.94 0.25 -11.33
CA ARG A 95 8.08 -0.55 -11.76
C ARG A 95 8.28 -1.72 -10.82
N LEU A 96 8.63 -2.87 -11.37
CA LEU A 96 8.85 -4.14 -10.68
C LEU A 96 10.27 -4.63 -11.02
N PRO A 97 11.31 -4.03 -10.41
CA PRO A 97 12.70 -4.31 -10.79
C PRO A 97 13.15 -5.72 -10.42
N ASN A 98 12.56 -6.33 -9.41
CA ASN A 98 12.92 -7.68 -8.97
C ASN A 98 11.66 -8.50 -8.68
N PRO A 99 11.70 -9.83 -8.94
CA PRO A 99 10.58 -10.72 -8.67
C PRO A 99 10.34 -10.90 -7.16
N VAL A 100 9.09 -11.18 -6.80
CA VAL A 100 8.69 -11.60 -5.46
C VAL A 100 8.31 -13.08 -5.51
N PHE A 101 8.70 -13.81 -4.48
CA PHE A 101 8.41 -15.24 -4.33
C PHE A 101 7.68 -15.53 -3.03
N GLU A 102 7.04 -16.69 -2.97
CA GLU A 102 6.54 -17.25 -1.71
C GLU A 102 7.67 -17.34 -0.68
N GLY A 103 7.42 -16.88 0.54
CA GLY A 103 8.38 -16.79 1.63
C GLY A 103 9.07 -15.44 1.77
N ASP A 104 9.04 -14.58 0.75
CA ASP A 104 9.55 -13.21 0.88
C ASP A 104 8.70 -12.42 1.87
N THR A 105 9.35 -11.63 2.70
CA THR A 105 8.70 -10.68 3.60
C THR A 105 8.89 -9.27 3.05
N ILE A 106 7.77 -8.64 2.70
CA ILE A 106 7.79 -7.31 2.08
C ILE A 106 7.59 -6.23 3.13
N TYR A 107 8.48 -5.26 3.12
CA TYR A 107 8.45 -4.00 3.86
C TYR A 107 8.27 -2.85 2.88
N SER A 108 7.86 -1.70 3.37
CA SER A 108 7.71 -0.54 2.49
C SER A 108 7.87 0.79 3.21
N GLU A 109 8.18 1.82 2.41
CA GLU A 109 8.24 3.20 2.85
C GLU A 109 7.70 4.13 1.77
N SER A 110 7.25 5.31 2.16
CA SER A 110 6.73 6.33 1.24
C SER A 110 7.37 7.67 1.50
N LYS A 111 7.81 8.34 0.42
CA LYS A 111 8.33 9.71 0.45
C LYS A 111 7.32 10.68 -0.15
N VAL A 112 7.07 11.78 0.53
CA VAL A 112 6.20 12.85 0.01
C VAL A 112 6.98 13.67 -1.03
N LEU A 113 6.46 13.72 -2.26
CA LEU A 113 7.07 14.45 -3.37
C LEU A 113 6.40 15.80 -3.61
N GLU A 114 5.06 15.85 -3.51
CA GLU A 114 4.29 17.05 -3.74
C GLU A 114 3.16 17.17 -2.71
N LYS A 115 2.81 18.41 -2.41
CA LYS A 115 1.67 18.76 -1.54
C LYS A 115 1.01 20.01 -2.08
N ARG A 116 -0.30 19.98 -2.27
CA ARG A 116 -1.06 21.15 -2.72
C ARG A 116 -2.51 21.10 -2.28
N GLU A 117 -3.12 22.25 -2.16
CA GLU A 117 -4.56 22.39 -1.93
C GLU A 117 -5.37 21.86 -3.11
N SER A 118 -6.55 21.33 -2.82
CA SER A 118 -7.51 21.00 -3.87
C SER A 118 -8.20 22.28 -4.37
N LYS A 119 -8.21 22.47 -5.70
CA LYS A 119 -8.89 23.64 -6.32
C LYS A 119 -10.42 23.52 -6.27
N SER A 120 -10.95 22.31 -6.28
CA SER A 120 -12.40 22.06 -6.38
C SER A 120 -13.06 21.71 -5.03
N ARG A 121 -12.27 21.35 -4.01
CA ARG A 121 -12.78 20.89 -2.71
C ARG A 121 -11.99 21.50 -1.57
N LYS A 122 -12.68 22.27 -0.72
CA LYS A 122 -12.06 22.99 0.41
C LYS A 122 -11.65 22.08 1.58
N ASN A 123 -12.27 20.91 1.69
CA ASN A 123 -12.11 19.97 2.81
C ASN A 123 -10.98 18.93 2.62
N VAL A 124 -10.25 19.00 1.49
CA VAL A 124 -9.16 18.06 1.18
C VAL A 124 -7.97 18.79 0.57
N GLY A 125 -6.79 18.19 0.73
CA GLY A 125 -5.61 18.51 -0.04
C GLY A 125 -5.15 17.30 -0.86
N ILE A 126 -4.19 17.49 -1.73
CA ILE A 126 -3.64 16.47 -2.62
C ILE A 126 -2.16 16.33 -2.31
N ILE A 127 -1.71 15.09 -2.11
CA ILE A 127 -0.31 14.74 -2.00
C ILE A 127 0.08 13.75 -3.10
N LEU A 128 1.32 13.84 -3.56
CA LEU A 128 1.98 12.83 -4.38
C LEU A 128 3.04 12.17 -3.51
N VAL A 129 2.98 10.86 -3.41
CA VAL A 129 3.99 10.07 -2.70
C VAL A 129 4.64 9.08 -3.64
N GLU A 130 5.95 8.86 -3.48
CA GLU A 130 6.65 7.73 -4.06
C GLU A 130 6.78 6.65 -3.00
N THR A 131 6.29 5.45 -3.30
CA THR A 131 6.33 4.31 -2.39
C THR A 131 7.27 3.26 -2.96
N SER A 132 8.17 2.77 -2.11
CA SER A 132 9.09 1.67 -2.41
C SER A 132 8.76 0.47 -1.53
N GLY A 133 8.60 -0.70 -2.15
CA GLY A 133 8.52 -1.99 -1.46
C GLY A 133 9.82 -2.76 -1.64
N TYR A 134 10.31 -3.39 -0.58
CA TYR A 134 11.55 -4.17 -0.58
C TYR A 134 11.39 -5.44 0.27
N ASN A 135 12.17 -6.46 -0.06
CA ASN A 135 12.13 -7.72 0.67
C ASN A 135 13.01 -7.70 1.94
N GLN A 136 13.10 -8.82 2.65
CA GLN A 136 13.89 -9.00 3.88
C GLN A 136 15.40 -8.76 3.70
N ASP A 137 15.89 -8.83 2.46
CA ASP A 137 17.30 -8.61 2.11
C ASP A 137 17.56 -7.16 1.66
N GLY A 138 16.54 -6.30 1.75
CA GLY A 138 16.60 -4.90 1.30
C GLY A 138 16.53 -4.72 -0.22
N ILE A 139 16.20 -5.77 -0.97
CA ILE A 139 16.10 -5.73 -2.44
C ILE A 139 14.77 -5.08 -2.80
N VAL A 140 14.81 -3.98 -3.56
CA VAL A 140 13.61 -3.28 -4.03
C VAL A 140 12.87 -4.17 -5.03
N VAL A 141 11.61 -4.47 -4.75
CA VAL A 141 10.74 -5.31 -5.58
C VAL A 141 9.68 -4.50 -6.33
N ILE A 142 9.35 -3.33 -5.83
CA ILE A 142 8.39 -2.42 -6.46
C ILE A 142 8.67 -0.97 -6.10
N THR A 143 8.45 -0.08 -7.05
CA THR A 143 8.31 1.36 -6.81
C THR A 143 7.11 1.88 -7.58
N PHE A 144 6.41 2.86 -7.03
CA PHE A 144 5.35 3.59 -7.72
C PHE A 144 5.13 4.97 -7.13
N LYS A 145 4.63 5.89 -7.94
CA LYS A 145 4.08 7.15 -7.46
C LYS A 145 2.58 7.03 -7.32
N ARG A 146 2.02 7.58 -6.24
CA ARG A 146 0.58 7.57 -5.98
C ARG A 146 0.09 8.96 -5.58
N ARG A 147 -0.95 9.41 -6.26
CA ARG A 147 -1.60 10.70 -5.99
C ARG A 147 -2.89 10.46 -5.22
N VAL A 148 -2.98 11.04 -4.02
CA VAL A 148 -4.13 10.85 -3.13
C VAL A 148 -4.70 12.18 -2.66
N MET A 149 -6.01 12.23 -2.53
CA MET A 149 -6.73 13.28 -1.81
C MET A 149 -6.89 12.87 -0.36
N VAL A 150 -6.40 13.69 0.55
CA VAL A 150 -6.46 13.46 1.99
C VAL A 150 -7.30 14.54 2.65
N TYR A 151 -8.16 14.16 3.59
CA TYR A 151 -8.94 15.10 4.37
C TYR A 151 -8.06 16.05 5.19
N LYS A 152 -8.52 17.28 5.32
CA LYS A 152 -7.98 18.24 6.28
C LYS A 152 -8.48 17.95 7.69
N LYS A 153 -7.74 18.40 8.70
CA LYS A 153 -8.11 18.26 10.12
C LYS A 153 -9.51 18.83 10.37
N GLY A 154 -10.33 18.02 11.04
CA GLY A 154 -11.73 18.36 11.35
C GLY A 154 -12.70 18.33 10.16
N MET A 155 -12.24 17.96 8.96
CA MET A 155 -13.06 17.92 7.74
C MET A 155 -13.42 16.51 7.24
N SER A 156 -12.89 15.46 7.89
CA SER A 156 -13.26 14.08 7.57
C SER A 156 -14.64 13.73 8.14
N PRO A 157 -15.36 12.77 7.55
CA PRO A 157 -16.55 12.23 8.16
C PRO A 157 -16.24 11.69 9.56
N LEU A 158 -16.99 12.16 10.56
CA LEU A 158 -16.84 11.65 11.93
C LEU A 158 -17.55 10.30 12.03
N SER A 159 -16.81 9.24 12.28
CA SER A 159 -17.38 7.99 12.78
C SER A 159 -17.37 8.05 14.31
N SER A 160 -18.47 8.50 14.91
CA SER A 160 -18.66 8.33 16.35
C SER A 160 -18.84 6.83 16.62
N ARG A 161 -17.96 6.26 17.44
CA ARG A 161 -18.24 4.91 17.97
C ARG A 161 -19.47 4.99 18.87
N PRO A 162 -20.45 4.09 18.72
CA PRO A 162 -21.56 4.06 19.64
C PRO A 162 -21.05 3.74 21.05
N GLU A 163 -21.65 4.35 22.05
CA GLU A 163 -21.38 4.00 23.44
C GLU A 163 -21.86 2.57 23.72
N MET A 164 -21.05 1.84 24.48
CA MET A 164 -21.40 0.49 24.93
C MET A 164 -22.63 0.58 25.85
N LYS A 165 -23.73 0.00 25.40
CA LYS A 165 -24.89 -0.19 26.29
C LYS A 165 -24.57 -1.31 27.27
N LYS A 166 -24.61 -1.00 28.56
CA LYS A 166 -24.50 -1.99 29.66
C LYS A 166 -25.81 -2.73 29.82
#